data_d4e5e6e68affb14742913d81620d71f3
#
_entry.id   d4e5e6e68affb14742913d81620d71f3
#
_cell.length_a   1.000
_cell.length_b   1.000
_cell.length_c   1.000
_cell.angle_alpha   90.00
_cell.angle_beta   90.00
_cell.angle_gamma   90.00
#
_symmetry.space_group_name_H-M   'P 1'
#
loop_
_entity.id
_entity.type
_entity.pdbx_description
1 polymer ?
#
loop_
_entity_poly.entity_id
_entity_poly.type
_entity_poly.pdbx_seq_one_letter_code
_entity_poly.pdbx_strand_id
1 'polypeptide(L)'
;MALDQNEEGSDPIAKFESMLKTDDVYFFDAEDFEDIIHHYLNNGKVSLAKKAIKIGLLQHPETTALKLLEIEVLVFENKLERAIDQLDFLESLDSENEEIHIQRANIWSKQDKHLEAIGCLEKALLYTEDTLDIFALLGMEYLFLEDFSKAKDNFIKCVLEDPQDYASLYNIIYCYEYLEDPEGAIDYLNEYLESNPYCEVAWHQLGKQYMSKSMYKEALAAFDFAIISDESFIGAYFEKAMVLEKLKRYNEAIENYEITIDLDDPTAHAYLRIGRCHEKIGNTELAQKFFYKTVHEDPLLDKGWLAITNYYIKEKNFEKALYYINKALHID
;
A
#
# COMPACT_ATOMS: atom_id res chain seq x y z
N MET A 1 9.48 -56.46 0.40
CA MET A 1 9.10 -55.21 -0.27
C MET A 1 8.54 -54.30 0.83
N ALA A 2 9.38 -53.40 1.33
CA ALA A 2 8.98 -52.40 2.30
C ALA A 2 8.35 -51.25 1.50
N LEU A 3 7.08 -50.99 1.78
CA LEU A 3 6.41 -49.76 1.33
C LEU A 3 7.00 -48.62 2.20
N ASP A 4 7.63 -47.68 1.56
CA ASP A 4 8.16 -46.46 2.20
C ASP A 4 6.98 -45.66 2.77
N GLN A 5 6.84 -45.68 4.11
CA GLN A 5 5.92 -44.85 4.89
C GLN A 5 6.60 -43.53 5.26
N ASN A 6 7.06 -42.76 4.28
CA ASN A 6 7.71 -41.44 4.53
C ASN A 6 7.28 -40.36 3.53
N GLU A 7 6.04 -40.38 3.03
CA GLU A 7 5.52 -39.32 2.14
C GLU A 7 4.50 -38.38 2.78
N GLU A 8 4.18 -38.52 4.08
CA GLU A 8 3.34 -37.58 4.80
C GLU A 8 4.18 -36.40 5.31
N GLY A 9 4.35 -35.33 4.49
CA GLY A 9 4.93 -34.07 4.93
C GLY A 9 5.92 -33.38 3.98
N SER A 10 6.00 -33.77 2.71
CA SER A 10 6.82 -32.96 1.77
C SER A 10 5.99 -31.79 1.25
N ASP A 11 6.54 -30.58 1.36
CA ASP A 11 5.99 -29.36 0.79
C ASP A 11 5.53 -29.59 -0.67
N PRO A 12 4.23 -29.42 -1.01
CA PRO A 12 3.70 -29.62 -2.36
C PRO A 12 4.50 -28.85 -3.42
N ILE A 13 4.98 -27.67 -3.09
CA ILE A 13 5.78 -26.81 -3.98
C ILE A 13 7.12 -27.48 -4.32
N ALA A 14 7.83 -27.98 -3.31
CA ALA A 14 9.13 -28.65 -3.51
C ALA A 14 8.95 -29.94 -4.32
N LYS A 15 7.87 -30.69 -4.08
CA LYS A 15 7.52 -31.90 -4.84
C LYS A 15 7.19 -31.56 -6.29
N PHE A 16 6.44 -30.49 -6.55
CA PHE A 16 6.12 -30.02 -7.90
C PHE A 16 7.38 -29.52 -8.64
N GLU A 17 8.27 -28.78 -7.98
CA GLU A 17 9.54 -28.36 -8.58
C GLU A 17 10.46 -29.54 -8.92
N SER A 18 10.44 -30.61 -8.10
CA SER A 18 11.16 -31.84 -8.39
C SER A 18 10.60 -32.52 -9.64
N MET A 19 9.27 -32.62 -9.75
CA MET A 19 8.58 -33.16 -10.91
C MET A 19 8.92 -32.41 -12.21
N LEU A 20 9.07 -31.08 -12.13
CA LEU A 20 9.45 -30.27 -13.30
C LEU A 20 10.92 -30.48 -13.74
N LYS A 21 11.79 -31.00 -12.85
CA LYS A 21 13.22 -31.28 -13.13
C LYS A 21 13.46 -32.71 -13.55
N THR A 22 12.57 -33.59 -13.18
CA THR A 22 12.60 -35.03 -13.53
C THR A 22 11.43 -35.32 -14.49
N ASP A 23 11.50 -36.38 -15.30
CA ASP A 23 10.37 -36.80 -16.13
C ASP A 23 9.35 -37.66 -15.34
N ASP A 24 9.42 -37.61 -14.01
CA ASP A 24 8.50 -38.35 -13.14
C ASP A 24 7.17 -37.59 -13.04
N VAL A 25 6.06 -38.32 -13.05
CA VAL A 25 4.73 -37.75 -12.89
C VAL A 25 4.23 -38.06 -11.48
N TYR A 26 4.09 -37.02 -10.66
CA TYR A 26 3.47 -37.14 -9.34
C TYR A 26 1.98 -36.79 -9.41
N PHE A 27 1.22 -37.45 -8.57
CA PHE A 27 -0.18 -37.09 -8.34
C PHE A 27 -0.22 -36.13 -7.13
N PHE A 28 -1.04 -35.07 -7.25
CA PHE A 28 -1.33 -34.13 -6.20
C PHE A 28 -2.83 -34.01 -6.04
N ASP A 29 -3.30 -33.68 -4.87
CA ASP A 29 -4.70 -33.32 -4.65
C ASP A 29 -5.03 -31.96 -5.26
N ALA A 30 -6.32 -31.66 -5.43
CA ALA A 30 -6.73 -30.39 -6.04
C ALA A 30 -6.28 -29.19 -5.20
N GLU A 31 -6.38 -29.29 -3.87
CA GLU A 31 -5.92 -28.27 -2.91
C GLU A 31 -4.40 -28.02 -3.01
N ASP A 32 -3.59 -29.09 -3.18
CA ASP A 32 -2.14 -28.94 -3.40
C ASP A 32 -1.85 -28.11 -4.66
N PHE A 33 -2.64 -28.30 -5.74
CA PHE A 33 -2.48 -27.49 -6.96
C PHE A 33 -2.87 -26.03 -6.73
N GLU A 34 -3.92 -25.76 -5.97
CA GLU A 34 -4.32 -24.40 -5.62
C GLU A 34 -3.18 -23.68 -4.87
N ASP A 35 -2.61 -24.32 -3.85
CA ASP A 35 -1.46 -23.78 -3.09
C ASP A 35 -0.24 -23.53 -3.99
N ILE A 36 0.10 -24.48 -4.87
CA ILE A 36 1.20 -24.35 -5.82
C ILE A 36 0.96 -23.17 -6.79
N ILE A 37 -0.27 -23.03 -7.31
CA ILE A 37 -0.62 -21.99 -8.25
C ILE A 37 -0.55 -20.61 -7.57
N HIS A 38 -1.17 -20.46 -6.40
CA HIS A 38 -1.12 -19.22 -5.61
C HIS A 38 0.32 -18.85 -5.26
N HIS A 39 1.15 -19.82 -4.83
CA HIS A 39 2.56 -19.55 -4.57
C HIS A 39 3.26 -18.95 -5.80
N TYR A 40 3.03 -19.49 -7.00
CA TYR A 40 3.67 -18.97 -8.20
C TYR A 40 3.10 -17.63 -8.65
N LEU A 41 1.80 -17.40 -8.51
CA LEU A 41 1.19 -16.10 -8.82
C LEU A 41 1.70 -15.01 -7.92
N ASN A 42 1.74 -15.23 -6.59
CA ASN A 42 2.25 -14.30 -5.59
C ASN A 42 3.73 -13.94 -5.79
N ASN A 43 4.51 -14.88 -6.36
CA ASN A 43 5.92 -14.65 -6.70
C ASN A 43 6.14 -14.13 -8.14
N GLY A 44 5.10 -13.75 -8.86
CA GLY A 44 5.17 -13.25 -10.24
C GLY A 44 5.59 -14.30 -11.28
N LYS A 45 5.61 -15.58 -10.91
CA LYS A 45 6.06 -16.69 -11.78
C LYS A 45 4.89 -17.25 -12.62
N VAL A 46 4.19 -16.41 -13.36
CA VAL A 46 2.96 -16.75 -14.11
C VAL A 46 3.13 -17.95 -15.04
N SER A 47 4.30 -18.13 -15.65
CA SER A 47 4.56 -19.27 -16.54
C SER A 47 4.56 -20.62 -15.81
N LEU A 48 4.98 -20.65 -14.53
CA LEU A 48 4.94 -21.85 -13.68
C LEU A 48 3.52 -22.10 -13.16
N ALA A 49 2.81 -21.06 -12.76
CA ALA A 49 1.40 -21.14 -12.41
C ALA A 49 0.57 -21.78 -13.55
N LYS A 50 0.76 -21.34 -14.79
CA LYS A 50 0.09 -21.93 -15.97
C LYS A 50 0.44 -23.41 -16.19
N LYS A 51 1.67 -23.81 -15.90
CA LYS A 51 2.04 -25.24 -15.98
C LYS A 51 1.33 -26.04 -14.90
N ALA A 52 1.27 -25.50 -13.67
CA ALA A 52 0.56 -26.13 -12.56
C ALA A 52 -0.93 -26.26 -12.86
N ILE A 53 -1.59 -25.20 -13.34
CA ILE A 53 -2.98 -25.20 -13.77
C ILE A 53 -3.21 -26.30 -14.83
N LYS A 54 -2.37 -26.33 -15.86
CA LYS A 54 -2.51 -27.33 -16.94
C LYS A 54 -2.40 -28.75 -16.41
N ILE A 55 -1.47 -29.04 -15.52
CA ILE A 55 -1.29 -30.38 -14.95
C ILE A 55 -2.43 -30.67 -13.98
N GLY A 56 -2.82 -29.70 -13.15
CA GLY A 56 -3.95 -29.83 -12.24
C GLY A 56 -5.24 -30.16 -12.94
N LEU A 57 -5.59 -29.47 -14.02
CA LEU A 57 -6.78 -29.74 -14.83
C LEU A 57 -6.72 -31.09 -15.60
N LEU A 58 -5.51 -31.60 -15.85
CA LEU A 58 -5.38 -32.97 -16.40
C LEU A 58 -5.66 -34.05 -15.34
N GLN A 59 -5.30 -33.82 -14.08
CA GLN A 59 -5.54 -34.72 -12.96
C GLN A 59 -6.96 -34.57 -12.38
N HIS A 60 -7.47 -33.32 -12.35
CA HIS A 60 -8.75 -32.93 -11.75
C HIS A 60 -9.60 -32.09 -12.72
N PRO A 61 -10.13 -32.66 -13.82
CA PRO A 61 -10.79 -31.91 -14.89
C PRO A 61 -12.11 -31.24 -14.47
N GLU A 62 -12.73 -31.73 -13.42
CA GLU A 62 -14.03 -31.19 -12.94
C GLU A 62 -13.92 -30.19 -11.81
N THR A 63 -12.71 -29.90 -11.30
CA THR A 63 -12.52 -28.97 -10.18
C THR A 63 -12.76 -27.53 -10.61
N THR A 64 -13.79 -26.90 -10.06
CA THR A 64 -14.17 -25.51 -10.35
C THR A 64 -13.09 -24.54 -9.92
N ALA A 65 -12.47 -24.72 -8.75
CA ALA A 65 -11.42 -23.86 -8.23
C ALA A 65 -10.22 -23.76 -9.23
N LEU A 66 -9.75 -24.88 -9.78
CA LEU A 66 -8.66 -24.83 -10.77
C LEU A 66 -9.07 -24.15 -12.09
N LYS A 67 -10.34 -24.26 -12.50
CA LYS A 67 -10.87 -23.53 -13.68
C LYS A 67 -10.94 -22.04 -13.41
N LEU A 68 -11.31 -21.63 -12.19
CA LEU A 68 -11.32 -20.22 -11.76
C LEU A 68 -9.91 -19.63 -11.73
N LEU A 69 -8.91 -20.37 -11.24
CA LEU A 69 -7.51 -19.95 -11.30
C LEU A 69 -6.99 -19.84 -12.76
N GLU A 70 -7.47 -20.67 -13.69
CA GLU A 70 -7.17 -20.48 -15.13
C GLU A 70 -7.78 -19.18 -15.65
N ILE A 71 -9.00 -18.84 -15.24
CA ILE A 71 -9.68 -17.62 -15.61
C ILE A 71 -8.94 -16.41 -15.05
N GLU A 72 -8.52 -16.43 -13.78
CA GLU A 72 -7.72 -15.37 -13.17
C GLU A 72 -6.44 -15.07 -13.98
N VAL A 73 -5.73 -16.13 -14.38
CA VAL A 73 -4.55 -15.97 -15.24
C VAL A 73 -4.90 -15.40 -16.62
N LEU A 74 -6.03 -15.81 -17.21
CA LEU A 74 -6.50 -15.22 -18.48
C LEU A 74 -6.83 -13.73 -18.33
N VAL A 75 -7.46 -13.35 -17.23
CA VAL A 75 -7.75 -11.95 -16.90
C VAL A 75 -6.45 -11.15 -16.68
N PHE A 76 -5.46 -11.73 -15.98
CA PHE A 76 -4.14 -11.11 -15.82
C PHE A 76 -3.44 -10.92 -17.18
N GLU A 77 -3.49 -11.90 -18.08
CA GLU A 77 -2.93 -11.81 -19.44
C GLU A 77 -3.77 -10.95 -20.40
N ASN A 78 -4.82 -10.31 -19.94
CA ASN A 78 -5.76 -9.50 -20.74
C ASN A 78 -6.46 -10.29 -21.86
N LYS A 79 -6.68 -11.59 -21.67
CA LYS A 79 -7.42 -12.48 -22.60
C LYS A 79 -8.90 -12.55 -22.21
N LEU A 80 -9.54 -11.38 -22.14
CA LEU A 80 -10.84 -11.19 -21.49
C LEU A 80 -11.98 -11.97 -22.19
N GLU A 81 -11.97 -12.07 -23.53
CA GLU A 81 -13.00 -12.83 -24.26
C GLU A 81 -13.03 -14.31 -23.85
N ARG A 82 -11.84 -14.93 -23.77
CA ARG A 82 -11.72 -16.35 -23.34
C ARG A 82 -12.10 -16.53 -21.87
N ALA A 83 -11.76 -15.57 -21.03
CA ALA A 83 -12.14 -15.57 -19.62
C ALA A 83 -13.67 -15.52 -19.48
N ILE A 84 -14.35 -14.66 -20.26
CA ILE A 84 -15.81 -14.54 -20.26
C ILE A 84 -16.46 -15.85 -20.72
N ASP A 85 -16.00 -16.45 -21.83
CA ASP A 85 -16.55 -17.71 -22.35
C ASP A 85 -16.46 -18.83 -21.30
N GLN A 86 -15.33 -18.91 -20.55
CA GLN A 86 -15.16 -19.89 -19.50
C GLN A 86 -16.04 -19.58 -18.27
N LEU A 87 -16.18 -18.30 -17.88
CA LEU A 87 -17.08 -17.91 -16.80
C LEU A 87 -18.54 -18.18 -17.12
N ASP A 88 -18.99 -17.91 -18.34
CA ASP A 88 -20.37 -18.21 -18.76
C ASP A 88 -20.67 -19.70 -18.68
N PHE A 89 -19.69 -20.54 -19.04
CA PHE A 89 -19.82 -22.00 -18.87
C PHE A 89 -19.90 -22.38 -17.39
N LEU A 90 -19.05 -21.84 -16.51
CA LEU A 90 -19.07 -22.17 -15.09
C LEU A 90 -20.36 -21.67 -14.42
N GLU A 91 -20.82 -20.45 -14.72
CA GLU A 91 -22.07 -19.92 -14.19
C GLU A 91 -23.29 -20.76 -14.61
N SER A 92 -23.25 -21.38 -15.79
CA SER A 92 -24.30 -22.31 -16.22
C SER A 92 -24.39 -23.59 -15.40
N LEU A 93 -23.27 -23.99 -14.75
CA LEU A 93 -23.17 -25.18 -13.89
C LEU A 93 -23.47 -24.85 -12.43
N ASP A 94 -22.98 -23.70 -11.96
CA ASP A 94 -23.11 -23.22 -10.58
C ASP A 94 -23.26 -21.71 -10.57
N SER A 95 -24.51 -21.23 -10.56
CA SER A 95 -24.83 -19.81 -10.59
C SER A 95 -24.74 -19.12 -9.22
N GLU A 96 -24.55 -19.90 -8.15
CA GLU A 96 -24.48 -19.40 -6.77
C GLU A 96 -23.04 -19.34 -6.23
N ASN A 97 -22.06 -19.62 -7.09
CA ASN A 97 -20.65 -19.54 -6.72
C ASN A 97 -20.18 -18.08 -6.76
N GLU A 98 -19.81 -17.56 -5.60
CA GLU A 98 -19.39 -16.15 -5.42
C GLU A 98 -18.17 -15.80 -6.25
N GLU A 99 -17.19 -16.72 -6.37
CA GLU A 99 -15.94 -16.47 -7.08
C GLU A 99 -16.17 -16.22 -8.58
N ILE A 100 -17.18 -16.87 -9.18
CA ILE A 100 -17.58 -16.59 -10.57
C ILE A 100 -17.97 -15.12 -10.75
N HIS A 101 -18.74 -14.58 -9.79
CA HIS A 101 -19.17 -13.19 -9.82
C HIS A 101 -18.02 -12.22 -9.54
N ILE A 102 -17.09 -12.58 -8.65
CA ILE A 102 -15.87 -11.80 -8.37
C ILE A 102 -14.99 -11.74 -9.63
N GLN A 103 -14.73 -12.86 -10.28
CA GLN A 103 -13.92 -12.89 -11.51
C GLN A 103 -14.59 -12.10 -12.66
N ARG A 104 -15.92 -12.14 -12.74
CA ARG A 104 -16.66 -11.32 -13.70
C ARG A 104 -16.53 -9.83 -13.39
N ALA A 105 -16.59 -9.44 -12.13
CA ALA A 105 -16.35 -8.06 -11.71
C ALA A 105 -14.94 -7.60 -12.09
N ASN A 106 -13.92 -8.41 -11.87
CA ASN A 106 -12.53 -8.11 -12.25
C ASN A 106 -12.39 -7.86 -13.76
N ILE A 107 -13.14 -8.61 -14.59
CA ILE A 107 -13.16 -8.39 -16.05
C ILE A 107 -13.81 -7.04 -16.39
N TRP A 108 -14.95 -6.72 -15.76
CA TRP A 108 -15.62 -5.44 -16.00
C TRP A 108 -14.79 -4.26 -15.54
N SER A 109 -14.14 -4.37 -14.36
CA SER A 109 -13.21 -3.36 -13.85
C SER A 109 -12.07 -3.07 -14.84
N LYS A 110 -11.45 -4.12 -15.39
CA LYS A 110 -10.40 -3.98 -16.42
C LYS A 110 -10.87 -3.35 -17.73
N GLN A 111 -12.16 -3.32 -17.97
CA GLN A 111 -12.79 -2.66 -19.12
C GLN A 111 -13.34 -1.27 -18.77
N ASP A 112 -12.98 -0.72 -17.61
CA ASP A 112 -13.49 0.56 -17.09
C ASP A 112 -15.02 0.60 -16.93
N LYS A 113 -15.66 -0.58 -16.76
CA LYS A 113 -17.11 -0.74 -16.57
C LYS A 113 -17.42 -0.96 -15.09
N HIS A 114 -17.14 0.07 -14.30
CA HIS A 114 -17.20 0.01 -12.84
C HIS A 114 -18.60 -0.26 -12.29
N LEU A 115 -19.66 0.23 -12.94
CA LEU A 115 -21.05 -0.03 -12.51
C LEU A 115 -21.44 -1.51 -12.70
N GLU A 116 -21.01 -2.11 -13.80
CA GLU A 116 -21.21 -3.53 -14.06
C GLU A 116 -20.40 -4.40 -13.09
N ALA A 117 -19.18 -3.98 -12.76
CA ALA A 117 -18.35 -4.65 -11.76
C ALA A 117 -19.03 -4.63 -10.38
N ILE A 118 -19.52 -3.47 -9.93
CA ILE A 118 -20.29 -3.33 -8.69
C ILE A 118 -21.49 -4.27 -8.68
N GLY A 119 -22.28 -4.32 -9.76
CA GLY A 119 -23.42 -5.22 -9.84
C GLY A 119 -23.07 -6.71 -9.73
N CYS A 120 -21.88 -7.10 -10.18
CA CYS A 120 -21.37 -8.47 -9.99
C CYS A 120 -20.93 -8.71 -8.53
N LEU A 121 -20.22 -7.76 -7.91
CA LEU A 121 -19.79 -7.84 -6.52
C LEU A 121 -20.97 -7.87 -5.55
N GLU A 122 -22.03 -7.08 -5.81
CA GLU A 122 -23.25 -7.12 -5.03
C GLU A 122 -23.97 -8.48 -5.14
N LYS A 123 -23.85 -9.17 -6.28
CA LYS A 123 -24.35 -10.54 -6.40
C LYS A 123 -23.49 -11.52 -5.61
N ALA A 124 -22.16 -11.40 -5.66
CA ALA A 124 -21.26 -12.26 -4.90
C ALA A 124 -21.58 -12.22 -3.40
N LEU A 125 -21.89 -11.04 -2.84
CA LEU A 125 -22.31 -10.89 -1.44
C LEU A 125 -23.56 -11.69 -1.04
N LEU A 126 -24.38 -12.16 -2.00
CA LEU A 126 -25.56 -12.97 -1.71
C LEU A 126 -25.21 -14.44 -1.43
N TYR A 127 -24.01 -14.88 -1.79
CA TYR A 127 -23.62 -16.29 -1.84
C TYR A 127 -22.47 -16.64 -0.90
N THR A 128 -21.87 -15.68 -0.22
CA THR A 128 -20.77 -15.91 0.71
C THR A 128 -20.98 -15.26 2.06
N GLU A 129 -20.41 -15.85 3.10
CA GLU A 129 -20.26 -15.24 4.44
C GLU A 129 -18.91 -14.53 4.61
N ASP A 130 -17.92 -14.86 3.75
CA ASP A 130 -16.62 -14.19 3.71
C ASP A 130 -16.73 -12.97 2.79
N THR A 131 -16.94 -11.81 3.41
CA THR A 131 -17.33 -10.58 2.70
C THR A 131 -16.21 -9.55 2.60
N LEU A 132 -15.08 -9.78 3.29
CA LEU A 132 -14.01 -8.78 3.43
C LEU A 132 -13.45 -8.35 2.09
N ASP A 133 -13.01 -9.32 1.27
CA ASP A 133 -12.42 -9.03 -0.04
C ASP A 133 -13.44 -8.36 -0.98
N ILE A 134 -14.71 -8.73 -0.89
CA ILE A 134 -15.76 -8.15 -1.73
C ILE A 134 -16.02 -6.68 -1.34
N PHE A 135 -16.02 -6.36 -0.04
CA PHE A 135 -16.15 -4.96 0.39
C PHE A 135 -14.93 -4.12 -0.02
N ALA A 136 -13.73 -4.69 0.05
CA ALA A 136 -12.53 -4.01 -0.44
C ALA A 136 -12.63 -3.71 -1.95
N LEU A 137 -13.04 -4.69 -2.76
CA LEU A 137 -13.26 -4.51 -4.19
C LEU A 137 -14.37 -3.49 -4.49
N LEU A 138 -15.51 -3.54 -3.78
CA LEU A 138 -16.58 -2.54 -3.91
C LEU A 138 -16.07 -1.13 -3.58
N GLY A 139 -15.29 -1.00 -2.50
CA GLY A 139 -14.65 0.25 -2.13
C GLY A 139 -13.79 0.81 -3.26
N MET A 140 -12.97 -0.03 -3.88
CA MET A 140 -12.13 0.36 -5.01
C MET A 140 -12.94 0.76 -6.25
N GLU A 141 -14.01 0.00 -6.60
CA GLU A 141 -14.85 0.34 -7.74
C GLU A 141 -15.58 1.68 -7.53
N TYR A 142 -16.04 1.98 -6.31
CA TYR A 142 -16.61 3.28 -5.97
C TYR A 142 -15.58 4.41 -5.97
N LEU A 143 -14.29 4.15 -5.65
CA LEU A 143 -13.21 5.14 -5.82
C LEU A 143 -13.00 5.49 -7.29
N PHE A 144 -13.02 4.51 -8.20
CA PHE A 144 -12.92 4.77 -9.65
C PHE A 144 -14.09 5.61 -10.19
N LEU A 145 -15.26 5.48 -9.58
CA LEU A 145 -16.43 6.31 -9.89
C LEU A 145 -16.45 7.67 -9.16
N GLU A 146 -15.43 7.97 -8.35
CA GLU A 146 -15.38 9.15 -7.48
C GLU A 146 -16.55 9.26 -6.49
N ASP A 147 -17.24 8.14 -6.20
CA ASP A 147 -18.26 8.06 -5.14
C ASP A 147 -17.59 7.77 -3.80
N PHE A 148 -16.87 8.79 -3.29
CA PHE A 148 -16.09 8.67 -2.06
C PHE A 148 -16.93 8.33 -0.83
N SER A 149 -18.22 8.66 -0.83
CA SER A 149 -19.09 8.30 0.29
C SER A 149 -19.33 6.80 0.35
N LYS A 150 -19.69 6.18 -0.78
CA LYS A 150 -19.90 4.73 -0.82
C LYS A 150 -18.58 3.95 -0.71
N ALA A 151 -17.49 4.46 -1.29
CA ALA A 151 -16.18 3.87 -1.12
C ALA A 151 -15.82 3.78 0.36
N LYS A 152 -15.93 4.88 1.10
CA LYS A 152 -15.69 4.96 2.53
C LYS A 152 -16.54 3.93 3.30
N ASP A 153 -17.85 3.87 3.02
CA ASP A 153 -18.76 2.98 3.74
C ASP A 153 -18.39 1.49 3.55
N ASN A 154 -17.85 1.12 2.38
CA ASN A 154 -17.36 -0.24 2.15
C ASN A 154 -16.02 -0.51 2.85
N PHE A 155 -15.05 0.41 2.80
CA PHE A 155 -13.81 0.25 3.55
C PHE A 155 -14.01 0.24 5.07
N ILE A 156 -15.00 0.95 5.60
CA ILE A 156 -15.37 0.87 7.01
C ILE A 156 -15.79 -0.56 7.38
N LYS A 157 -16.53 -1.26 6.51
CA LYS A 157 -16.90 -2.67 6.75
C LYS A 157 -15.65 -3.57 6.81
N CYS A 158 -14.66 -3.34 5.94
CA CYS A 158 -13.40 -4.09 5.98
C CYS A 158 -12.69 -3.90 7.34
N VAL A 159 -12.56 -2.65 7.79
CA VAL A 159 -11.90 -2.35 9.08
C VAL A 159 -12.70 -2.86 10.28
N LEU A 160 -14.04 -3.00 10.17
CA LEU A 160 -14.86 -3.59 11.23
C LEU A 160 -14.67 -5.11 11.32
N GLU A 161 -14.44 -5.80 10.20
CA GLU A 161 -14.13 -7.24 10.17
C GLU A 161 -12.67 -7.51 10.56
N ASP A 162 -11.74 -6.76 9.97
CA ASP A 162 -10.31 -6.81 10.30
C ASP A 162 -9.77 -5.44 10.70
N PRO A 163 -9.66 -5.17 12.00
CA PRO A 163 -9.07 -3.91 12.47
C PRO A 163 -7.61 -3.68 12.05
N GLN A 164 -6.89 -4.70 11.57
CA GLN A 164 -5.53 -4.56 11.08
C GLN A 164 -5.45 -4.33 9.56
N ASP A 165 -6.58 -4.22 8.87
CA ASP A 165 -6.61 -3.79 7.46
C ASP A 165 -6.27 -2.30 7.35
N TYR A 166 -4.97 -2.02 7.43
CA TYR A 166 -4.45 -0.65 7.31
C TYR A 166 -4.65 -0.07 5.91
N ALA A 167 -4.76 -0.93 4.88
CA ALA A 167 -5.03 -0.46 3.52
C ALA A 167 -6.42 0.18 3.43
N SER A 168 -7.45 -0.50 3.97
CA SER A 168 -8.79 0.07 4.07
C SER A 168 -8.84 1.29 5.00
N LEU A 169 -8.10 1.30 6.11
CA LEU A 169 -8.00 2.46 6.99
C LEU A 169 -7.44 3.70 6.25
N TYR A 170 -6.39 3.54 5.45
CA TYR A 170 -5.86 4.62 4.61
C TYR A 170 -6.89 5.09 3.58
N ASN A 171 -7.61 4.17 2.93
CA ASN A 171 -8.64 4.51 1.96
C ASN A 171 -9.83 5.25 2.59
N ILE A 172 -10.22 4.95 3.84
CA ILE A 172 -11.24 5.70 4.58
C ILE A 172 -10.79 7.16 4.75
N ILE A 173 -9.55 7.38 5.20
CA ILE A 173 -9.03 8.73 5.40
C ILE A 173 -8.92 9.47 4.06
N TYR A 174 -8.46 8.79 3.00
CA TYR A 174 -8.44 9.33 1.65
C TYR A 174 -9.84 9.78 1.20
N CYS A 175 -10.88 8.98 1.45
CA CYS A 175 -12.26 9.36 1.13
C CYS A 175 -12.71 10.60 1.92
N TYR A 176 -12.39 10.71 3.21
CA TYR A 176 -12.70 11.90 4.00
C TYR A 176 -11.98 13.15 3.47
N GLU A 177 -10.74 13.03 3.00
CA GLU A 177 -9.99 14.14 2.40
C GLU A 177 -10.69 14.65 1.12
N TYR A 178 -11.15 13.75 0.24
CA TYR A 178 -11.87 14.14 -0.98
C TYR A 178 -13.30 14.65 -0.72
N LEU A 179 -13.92 14.20 0.36
CA LEU A 179 -15.20 14.74 0.83
C LEU A 179 -15.06 16.09 1.55
N GLU A 180 -13.83 16.59 1.71
CA GLU A 180 -13.50 17.79 2.46
C GLU A 180 -14.09 17.77 3.90
N ASP A 181 -14.11 16.59 4.54
CA ASP A 181 -14.67 16.37 5.88
C ASP A 181 -13.58 15.94 6.89
N PRO A 182 -12.68 16.86 7.29
CA PRO A 182 -11.64 16.55 8.27
C PRO A 182 -12.20 16.30 9.68
N GLU A 183 -13.37 16.85 10.01
CA GLU A 183 -14.07 16.59 11.27
C GLU A 183 -14.51 15.13 11.35
N GLY A 184 -15.18 14.64 10.30
CA GLY A 184 -15.59 13.23 10.21
C GLY A 184 -14.39 12.28 10.27
N ALA A 185 -13.26 12.63 9.65
CA ALA A 185 -12.03 11.84 9.76
C ALA A 185 -11.50 11.77 11.21
N ILE A 186 -11.50 12.91 11.92
CA ILE A 186 -11.07 12.97 13.31
C ILE A 186 -12.00 12.14 14.21
N ASP A 187 -13.31 12.27 14.03
CA ASP A 187 -14.29 11.53 14.82
C ASP A 187 -14.17 10.02 14.60
N TYR A 188 -14.05 9.60 13.34
CA TYR A 188 -13.83 8.20 12.97
C TYR A 188 -12.55 7.62 13.58
N LEU A 189 -11.42 8.36 13.46
CA LEU A 189 -10.14 7.90 14.01
C LEU A 189 -10.17 7.81 15.54
N ASN A 190 -10.84 8.75 16.22
CA ASN A 190 -10.99 8.68 17.68
C ASN A 190 -11.82 7.45 18.09
N GLU A 191 -12.94 7.16 17.41
CA GLU A 191 -13.76 5.98 17.67
C GLU A 191 -12.97 4.68 17.42
N TYR A 192 -12.23 4.61 16.32
CA TYR A 192 -11.37 3.47 16.01
C TYR A 192 -10.30 3.25 17.10
N LEU A 193 -9.67 4.33 17.57
CA LEU A 193 -8.62 4.28 18.59
C LEU A 193 -9.14 3.93 20.01
N GLU A 194 -10.43 4.11 20.30
CA GLU A 194 -11.02 3.62 21.55
C GLU A 194 -10.91 2.08 21.66
N SER A 195 -11.06 1.39 20.52
CA SER A 195 -10.95 -0.08 20.44
C SER A 195 -9.54 -0.56 20.11
N ASN A 196 -8.73 0.26 19.43
CA ASN A 196 -7.40 -0.08 18.93
C ASN A 196 -6.34 0.94 19.39
N PRO A 197 -6.11 1.11 20.71
CA PRO A 197 -5.31 2.21 21.27
C PRO A 197 -3.82 2.17 20.92
N TYR A 198 -3.31 1.06 20.40
CA TYR A 198 -1.91 0.87 20.02
C TYR A 198 -1.70 0.84 18.51
N CYS A 199 -2.67 1.31 17.72
CA CYS A 199 -2.50 1.42 16.27
C CYS A 199 -1.72 2.70 15.90
N GLU A 200 -0.42 2.56 15.62
CA GLU A 200 0.48 3.65 15.24
C GLU A 200 0.00 4.38 13.99
N VAL A 201 -0.56 3.62 13.03
CA VAL A 201 -1.10 4.17 11.78
C VAL A 201 -2.27 5.11 12.05
N ALA A 202 -3.22 4.71 12.90
CA ALA A 202 -4.38 5.53 13.22
C ALA A 202 -3.99 6.80 13.98
N TRP A 203 -3.08 6.70 14.97
CA TRP A 203 -2.53 7.86 15.67
C TRP A 203 -1.81 8.81 14.72
N HIS A 204 -1.02 8.28 13.80
CA HIS A 204 -0.33 9.09 12.81
C HIS A 204 -1.31 9.83 11.89
N GLN A 205 -2.35 9.14 11.38
CA GLN A 205 -3.38 9.77 10.55
C GLN A 205 -4.16 10.84 11.32
N LEU A 206 -4.50 10.58 12.59
CA LEU A 206 -5.15 11.55 13.47
C LEU A 206 -4.29 12.81 13.66
N GLY A 207 -2.99 12.64 13.88
CA GLY A 207 -2.01 13.72 13.93
C GLY A 207 -1.99 14.57 12.66
N LYS A 208 -2.04 13.94 11.49
CA LYS A 208 -2.13 14.64 10.20
C LYS A 208 -3.43 15.44 10.06
N GLN A 209 -4.57 14.88 10.47
CA GLN A 209 -5.85 15.60 10.44
C GLN A 209 -5.82 16.81 11.38
N TYR A 210 -5.30 16.68 12.61
CA TYR A 210 -5.11 17.82 13.51
C TYR A 210 -4.16 18.88 12.94
N MET A 211 -3.08 18.45 12.27
CA MET A 211 -2.13 19.36 11.63
C MET A 211 -2.78 20.16 10.49
N SER A 212 -3.62 19.55 9.67
CA SER A 212 -4.37 20.21 8.58
C SER A 212 -5.28 21.33 9.12
N LYS A 213 -5.85 21.13 10.31
CA LYS A 213 -6.66 22.11 11.02
C LYS A 213 -5.85 23.10 11.87
N SER A 214 -4.51 23.05 11.80
CA SER A 214 -3.62 23.86 12.63
C SER A 214 -3.77 23.65 14.14
N MET A 215 -4.31 22.51 14.55
CA MET A 215 -4.43 22.06 15.94
C MET A 215 -3.11 21.38 16.36
N TYR A 216 -2.06 22.22 16.47
CA TYR A 216 -0.68 21.73 16.59
C TYR A 216 -0.39 21.01 17.91
N LYS A 217 -1.11 21.31 18.99
CA LYS A 217 -0.92 20.64 20.29
C LYS A 217 -1.47 19.23 20.26
N GLU A 218 -2.66 19.07 19.69
CA GLU A 218 -3.35 17.80 19.49
C GLU A 218 -2.57 16.93 18.51
N ALA A 219 -2.05 17.54 17.42
CA ALA A 219 -1.20 16.86 16.46
C ALA A 219 0.07 16.30 17.12
N LEU A 220 0.76 17.08 17.97
CA LEU A 220 1.94 16.59 18.70
C LEU A 220 1.59 15.40 19.60
N ALA A 221 0.49 15.48 20.35
CA ALA A 221 0.06 14.39 21.22
C ALA A 221 -0.24 13.11 20.42
N ALA A 222 -0.90 13.23 19.27
CA ALA A 222 -1.20 12.10 18.41
C ALA A 222 0.08 11.45 17.83
N PHE A 223 1.04 12.25 17.37
CA PHE A 223 2.33 11.72 16.91
C PHE A 223 3.15 11.11 18.04
N ASP A 224 3.07 11.64 19.27
CA ASP A 224 3.69 11.03 20.44
C ASP A 224 3.09 9.66 20.73
N PHE A 225 1.76 9.49 20.63
CA PHE A 225 1.12 8.17 20.78
C PHE A 225 1.47 7.21 19.64
N ALA A 226 1.59 7.68 18.39
CA ALA A 226 2.08 6.85 17.29
C ALA A 226 3.49 6.30 17.58
N ILE A 227 4.40 7.14 18.07
CA ILE A 227 5.76 6.77 18.45
C ILE A 227 5.78 5.80 19.65
N ILE A 228 4.90 6.00 20.63
CA ILE A 228 4.78 5.08 21.79
C ILE A 228 4.26 3.71 21.33
N SER A 229 3.37 3.66 20.34
CA SER A 229 2.82 2.43 19.78
C SER A 229 3.86 1.66 18.94
N ASP A 230 4.68 2.37 18.18
CA ASP A 230 5.81 1.83 17.42
C ASP A 230 6.97 2.85 17.38
N GLU A 231 8.04 2.56 18.15
CA GLU A 231 9.23 3.42 18.22
C GLU A 231 10.00 3.47 16.88
N SER A 232 9.76 2.56 15.96
CA SER A 232 10.36 2.53 14.64
C SER A 232 9.52 3.24 13.56
N PHE A 233 8.36 3.78 13.91
CA PHE A 233 7.45 4.42 12.95
C PHE A 233 7.95 5.80 12.50
N ILE A 234 8.83 5.82 11.51
CA ILE A 234 9.56 6.99 11.01
C ILE A 234 8.64 8.14 10.63
N GLY A 235 7.48 7.85 10.03
CA GLY A 235 6.51 8.85 9.61
C GLY A 235 6.06 9.77 10.75
N ALA A 236 5.86 9.23 11.96
CA ALA A 236 5.44 10.02 13.11
C ALA A 236 6.52 11.01 13.57
N TYR A 237 7.80 10.62 13.60
CA TYR A 237 8.91 11.53 13.92
C TYR A 237 9.02 12.68 12.92
N PHE A 238 8.90 12.34 11.61
CA PHE A 238 9.00 13.35 10.55
C PHE A 238 7.88 14.39 10.64
N GLU A 239 6.63 13.93 10.75
CA GLU A 239 5.46 14.83 10.87
C GLU A 239 5.48 15.61 12.18
N LYS A 240 5.87 15.00 13.30
CA LYS A 240 6.09 15.67 14.58
C LYS A 240 7.11 16.81 14.45
N ALA A 241 8.23 16.55 13.79
CA ALA A 241 9.24 17.57 13.53
C ALA A 241 8.68 18.73 12.70
N MET A 242 7.85 18.44 11.68
CA MET A 242 7.17 19.48 10.89
C MET A 242 6.24 20.35 11.75
N VAL A 243 5.50 19.75 12.68
CA VAL A 243 4.66 20.51 13.62
C VAL A 243 5.52 21.38 14.56
N LEU A 244 6.63 20.85 15.07
CA LEU A 244 7.58 21.58 15.90
C LEU A 244 8.19 22.78 15.17
N GLU A 245 8.47 22.66 13.86
CA GLU A 245 8.86 23.81 13.03
C GLU A 245 7.76 24.90 13.00
N LYS A 246 6.49 24.52 12.83
CA LYS A 246 5.36 25.47 12.85
C LYS A 246 5.27 26.20 14.18
N LEU A 247 5.56 25.51 15.27
CA LEU A 247 5.61 26.06 16.63
C LEU A 247 6.91 26.80 16.92
N LYS A 248 7.85 26.88 15.98
CA LYS A 248 9.19 27.49 16.11
C LYS A 248 10.09 26.81 17.16
N ARG A 249 9.79 25.56 17.49
CA ARG A 249 10.59 24.72 18.40
C ARG A 249 11.68 24.00 17.60
N TYR A 250 12.56 24.77 16.97
CA TYR A 250 13.48 24.28 15.94
C TYR A 250 14.49 23.25 16.44
N ASN A 251 14.98 23.36 17.69
CA ASN A 251 15.91 22.39 18.25
C ASN A 251 15.26 21.00 18.37
N GLU A 252 14.04 20.96 18.91
CA GLU A 252 13.28 19.72 19.03
C GLU A 252 12.88 19.13 17.65
N ALA A 253 12.61 20.01 16.67
CA ALA A 253 12.40 19.56 15.29
C ALA A 253 13.65 18.90 14.72
N ILE A 254 14.84 19.46 14.95
CA ILE A 254 16.11 18.87 14.51
C ILE A 254 16.29 17.50 15.13
N GLU A 255 16.10 17.34 16.45
CA GLU A 255 16.23 16.07 17.15
C GLU A 255 15.32 14.99 16.54
N ASN A 256 14.06 15.32 16.24
CA ASN A 256 13.14 14.35 15.62
C ASN A 256 13.51 14.03 14.17
N TYR A 257 14.01 15.00 13.37
CA TYR A 257 14.54 14.71 12.03
C TYR A 257 15.82 13.88 12.09
N GLU A 258 16.69 14.05 13.08
CA GLU A 258 17.88 13.23 13.26
C GLU A 258 17.50 11.79 13.58
N ILE A 259 16.46 11.55 14.39
CA ILE A 259 15.93 10.21 14.64
C ILE A 259 15.46 9.55 13.34
N THR A 260 14.81 10.28 12.43
CA THR A 260 14.40 9.69 11.14
C THR A 260 15.59 9.25 10.29
N ILE A 261 16.72 9.94 10.40
CA ILE A 261 17.97 9.59 9.69
C ILE A 261 18.63 8.35 10.30
N ASP A 262 18.50 8.18 11.62
CA ASP A 262 19.12 7.06 12.33
C ASP A 262 18.30 5.76 12.18
N LEU A 263 16.97 5.87 11.98
CA LEU A 263 16.07 4.73 11.84
C LEU A 263 15.98 4.17 10.41
N ASP A 264 16.28 4.96 9.41
CA ASP A 264 16.20 4.60 8.00
C ASP A 264 17.36 5.25 7.23
N ASP A 265 17.48 4.94 5.94
CA ASP A 265 18.43 5.64 5.08
C ASP A 265 18.14 7.15 5.06
N PRO A 266 19.17 7.99 5.24
CA PRO A 266 19.00 9.42 5.32
C PRO A 266 18.38 9.98 4.05
N THR A 267 17.24 10.66 4.17
CA THR A 267 16.58 11.28 3.03
C THR A 267 17.07 12.73 2.82
N ALA A 268 17.19 13.11 1.55
CA ALA A 268 17.50 14.50 1.18
C ALA A 268 16.49 15.49 1.80
N HIS A 269 15.24 15.08 1.95
CA HIS A 269 14.21 15.89 2.59
C HIS A 269 14.49 16.16 4.07
N ALA A 270 14.92 15.16 4.84
CA ALA A 270 15.28 15.33 6.25
C ALA A 270 16.48 16.29 6.39
N TYR A 271 17.54 16.10 5.61
CA TYR A 271 18.68 17.02 5.62
C TYR A 271 18.28 18.46 5.26
N LEU A 272 17.41 18.64 4.26
CA LEU A 272 16.93 19.98 3.89
C LEU A 272 16.18 20.66 5.06
N ARG A 273 15.33 19.90 5.76
CA ARG A 273 14.57 20.41 6.91
C ARG A 273 15.47 20.77 8.06
N ILE A 274 16.42 19.90 8.42
CA ILE A 274 17.43 20.20 9.45
C ILE A 274 18.21 21.47 9.10
N GLY A 275 18.66 21.59 7.85
CA GLY A 275 19.37 22.78 7.37
C GLY A 275 18.56 24.06 7.54
N ARG A 276 17.25 24.02 7.20
CA ARG A 276 16.33 25.15 7.38
C ARG A 276 16.10 25.48 8.86
N CYS A 277 16.00 24.49 9.73
CA CYS A 277 15.90 24.72 11.17
C CYS A 277 17.15 25.39 11.69
N HIS A 278 18.36 24.94 11.33
CA HIS A 278 19.62 25.58 11.70
C HIS A 278 19.69 27.03 11.19
N GLU A 279 19.24 27.31 9.98
CA GLU A 279 19.16 28.66 9.44
C GLU A 279 18.23 29.53 10.28
N LYS A 280 17.09 29.03 10.74
CA LYS A 280 16.12 29.78 11.58
C LYS A 280 16.66 30.13 12.97
N ILE A 281 17.51 29.29 13.56
CA ILE A 281 18.13 29.55 14.86
C ILE A 281 19.48 30.26 14.73
N GLY A 282 19.91 30.62 13.50
CA GLY A 282 21.11 31.41 13.24
C GLY A 282 22.42 30.61 13.15
N ASN A 283 22.34 29.28 13.12
CA ASN A 283 23.50 28.37 12.94
C ASN A 283 23.84 28.24 11.46
N THR A 284 24.36 29.32 10.85
CA THR A 284 24.54 29.40 9.39
C THR A 284 25.52 28.38 8.84
N GLU A 285 26.59 28.02 9.57
CA GLU A 285 27.58 27.01 9.16
C GLU A 285 26.95 25.59 9.12
N LEU A 286 26.14 25.25 10.14
CA LEU A 286 25.45 23.97 10.15
C LEU A 286 24.36 23.92 9.07
N ALA A 287 23.63 25.00 8.86
CA ALA A 287 22.65 25.12 7.77
C ALA A 287 23.30 24.82 6.42
N GLN A 288 24.44 25.46 6.13
CA GLN A 288 25.20 25.21 4.91
C GLN A 288 25.61 23.74 4.77
N LYS A 289 26.17 23.15 5.83
CA LYS A 289 26.59 21.74 5.85
C LYS A 289 25.43 20.81 5.48
N PHE A 290 24.24 21.02 6.06
CA PHE A 290 23.08 20.18 5.80
C PHE A 290 22.50 20.43 4.40
N PHE A 291 22.53 21.63 3.86
CA PHE A 291 22.12 21.91 2.47
C PHE A 291 23.05 21.18 1.47
N TYR A 292 24.36 21.11 1.75
CA TYR A 292 25.26 20.30 0.93
C TYR A 292 24.98 18.80 1.03
N LYS A 293 24.66 18.28 2.23
CA LYS A 293 24.22 16.89 2.39
C LYS A 293 22.97 16.62 1.57
N THR A 294 21.99 17.54 1.54
CA THR A 294 20.77 17.43 0.74
C THR A 294 21.07 17.15 -0.72
N VAL A 295 21.92 17.98 -1.35
CA VAL A 295 22.22 17.84 -2.79
C VAL A 295 23.20 16.72 -3.11
N HIS A 296 23.91 16.22 -2.10
CA HIS A 296 24.73 15.03 -2.21
C HIS A 296 23.87 13.77 -2.22
N GLU A 297 22.86 13.73 -1.36
CA GLU A 297 21.93 12.62 -1.22
C GLU A 297 20.98 12.53 -2.41
N ASP A 298 20.38 13.66 -2.81
CA ASP A 298 19.57 13.75 -4.00
C ASP A 298 19.95 14.98 -4.83
N PRO A 299 20.82 14.79 -5.86
CA PRO A 299 21.20 15.86 -6.78
C PRO A 299 20.06 16.41 -7.62
N LEU A 300 18.93 15.69 -7.74
CA LEU A 300 17.76 16.09 -8.52
C LEU A 300 16.77 16.92 -7.68
N LEU A 301 16.97 17.04 -6.36
CA LEU A 301 16.13 17.86 -5.51
C LEU A 301 16.48 19.36 -5.69
N ASP A 302 15.73 20.06 -6.55
CA ASP A 302 15.86 21.49 -6.86
C ASP A 302 15.90 22.36 -5.59
N LYS A 303 15.05 22.04 -4.60
CA LYS A 303 14.93 22.74 -3.31
C LYS A 303 16.23 22.76 -2.51
N GLY A 304 17.10 21.74 -2.69
CA GLY A 304 18.42 21.69 -2.07
C GLY A 304 19.36 22.74 -2.66
N TRP A 305 19.44 22.81 -3.98
CA TRP A 305 20.25 23.81 -4.69
C TRP A 305 19.76 25.24 -4.43
N LEU A 306 18.44 25.44 -4.38
CA LEU A 306 17.85 26.74 -4.03
C LEU A 306 18.20 27.16 -2.60
N ALA A 307 18.25 26.21 -1.64
CA ALA A 307 18.66 26.48 -0.27
C ALA A 307 20.13 26.96 -0.20
N ILE A 308 21.04 26.28 -0.94
CA ILE A 308 22.45 26.70 -1.06
C ILE A 308 22.54 28.08 -1.73
N THR A 309 21.79 28.31 -2.79
CA THR A 309 21.74 29.61 -3.48
C THR A 309 21.33 30.72 -2.53
N ASN A 310 20.24 30.54 -1.78
CA ASN A 310 19.75 31.51 -0.81
C ASN A 310 20.75 31.77 0.32
N TYR A 311 21.44 30.72 0.77
CA TYR A 311 22.54 30.88 1.75
C TYR A 311 23.61 31.83 1.21
N TYR A 312 24.12 31.63 -0.03
CA TYR A 312 25.16 32.50 -0.58
C TYR A 312 24.65 33.91 -0.93
N ILE A 313 23.37 34.11 -1.22
CA ILE A 313 22.78 35.46 -1.34
C ILE A 313 22.84 36.20 -0.01
N LYS A 314 22.51 35.55 1.12
CA LYS A 314 22.58 36.14 2.46
C LYS A 314 24.02 36.49 2.86
N GLU A 315 24.98 35.63 2.50
CA GLU A 315 26.41 35.86 2.67
C GLU A 315 26.98 36.92 1.69
N LYS A 316 26.16 37.48 0.81
CA LYS A 316 26.53 38.43 -0.25
C LYS A 316 27.60 37.92 -1.22
N ASN A 317 27.71 36.59 -1.34
CA ASN A 317 28.59 35.94 -2.30
C ASN A 317 27.79 35.60 -3.59
N PHE A 318 27.60 36.63 -4.40
CA PHE A 318 26.74 36.51 -5.59
C PHE A 318 27.33 35.62 -6.69
N GLU A 319 28.63 35.47 -6.74
CA GLU A 319 29.31 34.59 -7.70
C GLU A 319 28.93 33.12 -7.44
N LYS A 320 29.05 32.69 -6.18
CA LYS A 320 28.61 31.32 -5.78
C LYS A 320 27.11 31.16 -5.88
N ALA A 321 26.34 32.18 -5.54
CA ALA A 321 24.89 32.10 -5.69
C ALA A 321 24.49 31.88 -7.13
N LEU A 322 25.11 32.59 -8.10
CA LEU A 322 24.86 32.38 -9.54
C LEU A 322 25.28 31.00 -10.01
N TYR A 323 26.38 30.46 -9.49
CA TYR A 323 26.81 29.09 -9.82
C TYR A 323 25.76 28.05 -9.37
N TYR A 324 25.24 28.16 -8.15
CA TYR A 324 24.29 27.16 -7.62
C TYR A 324 22.88 27.32 -8.16
N ILE A 325 22.41 28.53 -8.50
CA ILE A 325 21.10 28.68 -9.16
C ILE A 325 21.12 28.06 -10.57
N ASN A 326 22.25 28.17 -11.28
CA ASN A 326 22.40 27.50 -12.59
C ASN A 326 22.37 25.97 -12.44
N LYS A 327 22.87 25.41 -11.33
CA LYS A 327 22.72 23.97 -11.05
C LYS A 327 21.27 23.59 -10.87
N ALA A 328 20.47 24.38 -10.15
CA ALA A 328 19.04 24.13 -9.98
C ALA A 328 18.26 24.20 -11.31
N LEU A 329 18.64 25.11 -12.21
CA LEU A 329 17.99 25.29 -13.52
C LEU A 329 18.30 24.18 -14.55
N HIS A 330 19.29 23.35 -14.30
CA HIS A 330 19.68 22.25 -15.19
C HIS A 330 19.19 20.87 -14.69
N ILE A 331 18.27 20.84 -13.73
CA ILE A 331 17.67 19.62 -13.17
C ILE A 331 16.39 19.22 -13.93
N ASP A 332 15.87 20.08 -14.81
CA ASP A 332 14.70 19.80 -15.67
C ASP A 332 14.99 18.81 -16.82
#